data_c27b5468131cf4b92a11cf50fa644fda
#
_entry.id   c27b5468131cf4b92a11cf50fa644fda
#
_cell.length_a   1.000
_cell.length_b   1.000
_cell.length_c   1.000
_cell.angle_alpha   90.00
_cell.angle_beta   90.00
_cell.angle_gamma   90.00
#
_symmetry.space_group_name_H-M   'P 1'
#
loop_
_entity.id
_entity.type
_entity.pdbx_description
1 polymer ?
#
loop_
_entity_poly.entity_id
_entity_poly.type
_entity_poly.pdbx_seq_one_letter_code
_entity_poly.pdbx_strand_id
1 'polypeptide(L)'
;MKRLMALLSVVLLAPAFAADAPKPAAALDAKPAVHRYLIERTFPPGALAGLDAATKRKVNANNASAGVRWLQSYANADKTKTYCIYEGPSEAAVRKAAQLNKLPVDSITEVPVTLSPK
;
A
#
# COMPACT_ATOMS: atom_id res chain seq x y z
N MET A 1 -22.24 -73.44 -27.68
CA MET A 1 -21.33 -72.33 -27.93
C MET A 1 -21.92 -71.08 -27.33
N LYS A 2 -21.48 -70.75 -26.17
CA LYS A 2 -22.01 -69.61 -25.46
C LYS A 2 -20.99 -68.48 -25.56
N ARG A 3 -21.34 -67.45 -26.28
CA ARG A 3 -20.49 -66.26 -26.36
C ARG A 3 -20.85 -65.37 -25.16
N LEU A 4 -19.91 -65.26 -24.28
CA LEU A 4 -19.99 -64.27 -23.20
C LEU A 4 -19.65 -62.91 -23.80
N MET A 5 -20.63 -62.03 -23.86
CA MET A 5 -20.40 -60.64 -24.13
C MET A 5 -20.06 -59.97 -22.79
N ALA A 6 -18.81 -59.64 -22.65
CA ALA A 6 -18.39 -58.77 -21.56
C ALA A 6 -18.80 -57.34 -21.91
N LEU A 7 -19.75 -56.81 -21.18
CA LEU A 7 -20.09 -55.39 -21.20
C LEU A 7 -19.02 -54.64 -20.42
N LEU A 8 -18.17 -53.98 -21.16
CA LEU A 8 -17.21 -53.08 -20.61
C LEU A 8 -17.93 -51.78 -20.24
N SER A 9 -18.31 -51.67 -18.99
CA SER A 9 -18.82 -50.40 -18.46
C SER A 9 -17.64 -49.44 -18.34
N VAL A 10 -17.53 -48.56 -19.32
CA VAL A 10 -16.66 -47.41 -19.20
C VAL A 10 -17.32 -46.42 -18.25
N VAL A 11 -16.88 -46.44 -17.02
CA VAL A 11 -17.18 -45.37 -16.08
C VAL A 11 -16.34 -44.18 -16.51
N LEU A 12 -16.96 -43.26 -17.21
CA LEU A 12 -16.39 -41.94 -17.44
C LEU A 12 -16.45 -41.21 -16.09
N LEU A 13 -15.35 -41.26 -15.37
CA LEU A 13 -15.12 -40.33 -14.31
C LEU A 13 -14.91 -38.95 -14.97
N ALA A 14 -15.95 -38.13 -14.93
CA ALA A 14 -15.78 -36.73 -15.22
C ALA A 14 -14.84 -36.14 -14.17
N PRO A 15 -13.73 -35.51 -14.54
CA PRO A 15 -12.92 -34.80 -13.57
C PRO A 15 -13.81 -33.71 -12.96
N ALA A 16 -14.06 -33.84 -11.67
CA ALA A 16 -14.58 -32.73 -10.93
C ALA A 16 -13.51 -31.64 -10.97
N PHE A 17 -13.65 -30.71 -11.89
CA PHE A 17 -12.91 -29.46 -11.78
C PHE A 17 -13.42 -28.79 -10.53
N ALA A 18 -12.65 -28.89 -9.44
CA ALA A 18 -12.77 -27.93 -8.40
C ALA A 18 -12.41 -26.61 -9.03
N ALA A 19 -13.41 -25.90 -9.53
CA ALA A 19 -13.21 -24.54 -9.94
C ALA A 19 -12.80 -23.78 -8.70
N ASP A 20 -11.54 -23.36 -8.62
CA ASP A 20 -11.19 -22.25 -7.78
C ASP A 20 -12.21 -21.18 -8.07
N ALA A 21 -13.02 -20.84 -7.07
CA ALA A 21 -14.03 -19.83 -7.24
C ALA A 21 -13.34 -18.59 -7.79
N PRO A 22 -13.67 -18.12 -9.00
CA PRO A 22 -13.05 -16.94 -9.55
C PRO A 22 -13.27 -15.81 -8.54
N LYS A 23 -12.22 -15.10 -8.20
CA LYS A 23 -12.34 -13.87 -7.43
C LYS A 23 -13.48 -13.07 -8.04
N PRO A 24 -14.44 -12.59 -7.25
CA PRO A 24 -15.53 -11.79 -7.78
C PRO A 24 -14.96 -10.69 -8.68
N ALA A 25 -15.53 -10.50 -9.86
CA ALA A 25 -15.07 -9.49 -10.82
C ALA A 25 -15.00 -8.10 -10.18
N ALA A 26 -15.83 -7.81 -9.19
CA ALA A 26 -15.78 -6.60 -8.38
C ALA A 26 -14.44 -6.41 -7.63
N ALA A 27 -13.70 -7.47 -7.32
CA ALA A 27 -12.38 -7.36 -6.66
C ALA A 27 -11.28 -6.95 -7.64
N LEU A 28 -11.45 -7.16 -8.95
CA LEU A 28 -10.49 -6.76 -9.98
C LEU A 28 -10.62 -5.27 -10.32
N ASP A 29 -11.81 -4.70 -10.15
CA ASP A 29 -12.11 -3.29 -10.42
C ASP A 29 -12.06 -2.43 -9.15
N ALA A 30 -11.93 -3.05 -7.97
CA ALA A 30 -11.80 -2.32 -6.72
C ALA A 30 -10.45 -1.61 -6.68
N LYS A 31 -10.48 -0.29 -6.53
CA LYS A 31 -9.27 0.47 -6.23
C LYS A 31 -8.68 -0.06 -4.92
N PRO A 32 -7.33 -0.21 -4.82
CA PRO A 32 -6.70 -0.54 -3.55
C PRO A 32 -7.19 0.39 -2.46
N ALA A 33 -7.48 -0.14 -1.28
CA ALA A 33 -7.84 0.68 -0.14
C ALA A 33 -6.73 1.69 0.12
N VAL A 34 -7.11 2.96 0.24
CA VAL A 34 -6.20 4.05 0.53
C VAL A 34 -6.39 4.44 1.98
N HIS A 35 -5.30 4.38 2.73
CA HIS A 35 -5.26 4.76 4.13
C HIS A 35 -4.48 6.05 4.29
N ARG A 36 -4.85 6.85 5.27
CA ARG A 36 -4.16 8.09 5.58
C ARG A 36 -3.38 7.92 6.88
N TYR A 37 -2.14 8.41 6.87
CA TYR A 37 -1.22 8.28 8.00
C TYR A 37 -0.64 9.62 8.39
N LEU A 38 -0.53 9.83 9.70
CA LEU A 38 0.27 10.90 10.28
C LEU A 38 1.63 10.32 10.66
N ILE A 39 2.69 10.94 10.14
CA ILE A 39 4.06 10.51 10.42
C ILE A 39 4.77 11.64 11.17
N GLU A 40 5.26 11.34 12.34
CA GLU A 40 6.10 12.24 13.12
C GLU A 40 7.56 11.91 12.88
N ARG A 41 8.36 12.95 12.65
CA ARG A 41 9.79 12.83 12.38
C ARG A 41 10.57 13.87 13.17
N THR A 42 11.76 13.50 13.63
CA THR A 42 12.71 14.41 14.25
C THR A 42 13.96 14.48 13.39
N PHE A 43 14.40 15.68 13.08
CA PHE A 43 15.57 15.95 12.28
C PHE A 43 16.62 16.73 13.07
N PRO A 44 17.91 16.52 12.78
CA PRO A 44 18.96 17.41 13.25
C PRO A 44 18.73 18.86 12.76
N PRO A 45 19.20 19.86 13.49
CA PRO A 45 19.11 21.25 13.02
C PRO A 45 19.73 21.42 11.64
N GLY A 46 19.01 22.13 10.74
CA GLY A 46 19.47 22.39 9.38
C GLY A 46 19.28 21.27 8.36
N ALA A 47 18.80 20.08 8.79
CA ALA A 47 18.64 18.93 7.88
C ALA A 47 17.61 19.20 6.77
N LEU A 48 16.61 20.04 7.00
CA LEU A 48 15.59 20.38 6.01
C LEU A 48 15.93 21.59 5.14
N ALA A 49 17.10 22.20 5.32
CA ALA A 49 17.52 23.36 4.52
C ALA A 49 17.70 23.02 3.03
N GLY A 50 17.98 21.75 2.70
CA GLY A 50 18.15 21.26 1.33
C GLY A 50 16.87 20.77 0.66
N LEU A 51 15.70 21.03 1.24
CA LEU A 51 14.41 20.57 0.69
C LEU A 51 13.95 21.50 -0.44
N ASP A 52 14.67 21.47 -1.55
CA ASP A 52 14.38 22.22 -2.77
C ASP A 52 13.41 21.45 -3.70
N ALA A 53 13.06 22.07 -4.83
CA ALA A 53 12.12 21.45 -5.79
C ALA A 53 12.66 20.14 -6.39
N ALA A 54 13.95 20.02 -6.61
CA ALA A 54 14.57 18.79 -7.14
C ALA A 54 14.49 17.66 -6.10
N THR A 55 14.80 17.96 -4.85
CA THR A 55 14.70 17.01 -3.74
C THR A 55 13.26 16.56 -3.54
N LYS A 56 12.29 17.47 -3.59
CA LYS A 56 10.86 17.13 -3.48
C LYS A 56 10.40 16.21 -4.60
N ARG A 57 10.85 16.44 -5.84
CA ARG A 57 10.55 15.55 -6.97
C ARG A 57 11.09 14.14 -6.74
N LYS A 58 12.30 14.01 -6.22
CA LYS A 58 12.91 12.72 -5.90
C LYS A 58 12.15 12.00 -4.79
N VAL A 59 11.78 12.72 -3.76
CA VAL A 59 10.94 12.18 -2.66
C VAL A 59 9.62 11.67 -3.21
N ASN A 60 8.94 12.46 -4.04
CA ASN A 60 7.67 12.05 -4.64
C ASN A 60 7.82 10.82 -5.54
N ALA A 61 8.88 10.71 -6.32
CA ALA A 61 9.15 9.54 -7.15
C ALA A 61 9.38 8.28 -6.30
N ASN A 62 10.14 8.38 -5.24
CA ASN A 62 10.38 7.27 -4.31
C ASN A 62 9.09 6.85 -3.59
N ASN A 63 8.28 7.82 -3.18
CA ASN A 63 6.97 7.56 -2.58
C ASN A 63 6.06 6.81 -3.57
N ALA A 64 5.98 7.28 -4.80
CA ALA A 64 5.17 6.66 -5.85
C ALA A 64 5.58 5.21 -6.12
N SER A 65 6.88 4.90 -6.07
CA SER A 65 7.37 3.53 -6.26
C SER A 65 6.89 2.57 -5.16
N ALA A 66 6.55 3.08 -3.98
CA ALA A 66 5.98 2.32 -2.88
C ALA A 66 4.44 2.40 -2.83
N GLY A 67 3.81 3.05 -3.79
CA GLY A 67 2.36 3.28 -3.81
C GLY A 67 1.89 4.32 -2.80
N VAL A 68 2.77 5.20 -2.37
CA VAL A 68 2.54 6.19 -1.32
C VAL A 68 2.52 7.59 -1.93
N ARG A 69 1.69 8.45 -1.38
CA ARG A 69 1.58 9.85 -1.78
C ARG A 69 1.75 10.78 -0.58
N TRP A 70 2.67 11.72 -0.70
CA TRP A 70 2.86 12.79 0.26
C TRP A 70 1.83 13.88 0.00
N LEU A 71 1.00 14.19 1.00
CA LEU A 71 -0.05 15.21 0.87
C LEU A 71 0.42 16.55 1.41
N GLN A 72 0.94 16.56 2.64
CA GLN A 72 1.30 17.80 3.32
C GLN A 72 2.19 17.50 4.52
N SER A 73 3.00 18.46 4.89
CA SER A 73 3.80 18.42 6.13
C SER A 73 3.72 19.75 6.84
N TYR A 74 3.74 19.66 8.15
CA TYR A 74 3.88 20.80 9.07
C TYR A 74 5.18 20.64 9.84
N ALA A 75 5.85 21.72 10.12
CA ALA A 75 7.08 21.73 10.89
C ALA A 75 6.99 22.71 12.05
N ASN A 76 7.72 22.43 13.12
CA ASN A 76 7.92 23.43 14.16
C ASN A 76 8.84 24.57 13.69
N ALA A 77 8.99 25.62 14.49
CA ALA A 77 9.68 26.85 14.06
C ALA A 77 11.12 26.64 13.60
N ASP A 78 11.86 25.77 14.25
CA ASP A 78 13.27 25.48 13.89
C ASP A 78 13.43 24.32 12.91
N LYS A 79 12.31 23.73 12.43
CA LYS A 79 12.28 22.62 11.47
C LYS A 79 13.02 21.37 11.94
N THR A 80 13.04 21.13 13.23
CA THR A 80 13.58 19.89 13.83
C THR A 80 12.52 18.82 14.03
N LYS A 81 11.25 19.17 14.01
CA LYS A 81 10.12 18.26 14.12
C LYS A 81 9.15 18.47 12.97
N THR A 82 8.71 17.40 12.34
CA THR A 82 7.69 17.45 11.28
C THR A 82 6.54 16.50 11.57
N TYR A 83 5.37 16.90 11.09
CA TYR A 83 4.13 16.16 11.13
C TYR A 83 3.64 16.04 9.69
N CYS A 84 3.80 14.87 9.11
CA CYS A 84 3.57 14.65 7.69
C CYS A 84 2.32 13.83 7.46
N ILE A 85 1.50 14.22 6.51
CA ILE A 85 0.32 13.47 6.10
C ILE A 85 0.62 12.75 4.79
N TYR A 86 0.42 11.43 4.80
CA TYR A 86 0.64 10.55 3.66
C TYR A 86 -0.59 9.68 3.41
N GLU A 87 -0.75 9.27 2.17
CA GLU A 87 -1.70 8.23 1.78
C GLU A 87 -0.95 7.04 1.20
N GLY A 88 -1.42 5.85 1.51
CA GLY A 88 -0.84 4.62 0.97
C GLY A 88 -1.67 3.39 1.30
N PRO A 89 -1.30 2.23 0.75
CA PRO A 89 -2.06 1.00 0.93
C PRO A 89 -1.89 0.38 2.32
N SER A 90 -0.79 0.70 3.01
CA SER A 90 -0.49 0.13 4.32
C SER A 90 0.58 0.93 5.05
N GLU A 91 0.68 0.74 6.36
CA GLU A 91 1.79 1.28 7.17
C GLU A 91 3.14 0.79 6.65
N ALA A 92 3.24 -0.49 6.26
CA ALA A 92 4.46 -1.06 5.72
C ALA A 92 4.92 -0.34 4.45
N ALA A 93 4.01 0.04 3.56
CA ALA A 93 4.32 0.80 2.35
C ALA A 93 4.85 2.21 2.70
N VAL A 94 4.27 2.85 3.69
CA VAL A 94 4.72 4.16 4.18
C VAL A 94 6.12 4.07 4.79
N ARG A 95 6.40 3.03 5.58
CA ARG A 95 7.74 2.78 6.13
C ARG A 95 8.77 2.53 5.04
N LYS A 96 8.39 1.76 4.01
CA LYS A 96 9.27 1.51 2.86
C LYS A 96 9.60 2.81 2.12
N ALA A 97 8.62 3.67 1.89
CA ALA A 97 8.84 4.98 1.27
C ALA A 97 9.81 5.83 2.09
N ALA A 98 9.65 5.84 3.42
CA ALA A 98 10.56 6.55 4.31
C ALA A 98 12.00 6.01 4.22
N GLN A 99 12.17 4.70 4.14
CA GLN A 99 13.48 4.06 3.96
C GLN A 99 14.12 4.45 2.62
N LEU A 100 13.34 4.44 1.53
CA LEU A 100 13.82 4.85 0.21
C LEU A 100 14.29 6.31 0.20
N ASN A 101 13.61 7.16 0.93
CA ASN A 101 13.95 8.58 1.07
C ASN A 101 14.98 8.85 2.16
N LYS A 102 15.40 7.83 2.92
CA LYS A 102 16.32 7.97 4.06
C LYS A 102 15.80 8.97 5.11
N LEU A 103 14.50 8.93 5.36
CA LEU A 103 13.85 9.80 6.32
C LEU A 103 13.64 9.09 7.66
N PRO A 104 13.86 9.77 8.78
CA PRO A 104 13.56 9.21 10.09
C PRO A 104 12.05 9.05 10.29
N VAL A 105 11.66 8.12 11.14
CA VAL A 105 10.29 7.89 11.54
C VAL A 105 10.25 7.71 13.05
N ASP A 106 9.63 8.64 13.76
CA ASP A 106 9.40 8.51 15.19
C ASP A 106 8.13 7.70 15.46
N SER A 107 7.06 8.02 14.74
CA SER A 107 5.79 7.31 14.81
C SER A 107 5.01 7.39 13.51
N ILE A 108 4.17 6.39 13.27
CA ILE A 108 3.17 6.37 12.20
C ILE A 108 1.83 6.03 12.84
N THR A 109 0.84 6.88 12.62
CA THR A 109 -0.51 6.71 13.14
C THR A 109 -1.50 6.77 11.98
N GLU A 110 -2.33 5.75 11.83
CA GLU A 110 -3.43 5.82 10.88
C GLU A 110 -4.47 6.82 11.38
N VAL A 111 -4.92 7.70 10.48
CA VAL A 111 -5.89 8.76 10.79
C VAL A 111 -7.09 8.67 9.83
N PRO A 112 -7.96 7.68 10.02
CA PRO A 112 -9.03 7.39 9.07
C PRO A 112 -10.19 8.39 9.12
N VAL A 113 -10.29 9.19 10.19
CA VAL A 113 -11.41 10.11 10.42
C VAL A 113 -10.96 11.54 10.21
N THR A 114 -11.69 12.28 9.39
CA THR A 114 -11.51 13.71 9.22
C THR A 114 -12.56 14.45 10.03
N LEU A 115 -12.12 15.33 10.90
CA LEU A 115 -12.98 16.24 11.64
C LEU A 115 -12.89 17.63 11.02
N SER A 116 -14.04 18.20 10.73
CA SER A 116 -14.13 19.53 10.13
C SER A 116 -14.81 20.51 11.11
N PRO A 117 -14.40 21.77 11.13
CA PRO A 117 -15.05 22.78 11.99
C PRO A 117 -16.45 23.18 11.51
N LYS A 118 -16.87 22.67 10.33
CA LYS A 118 -18.23 22.88 9.78
C LYS A 118 -19.11 21.68 9.99
#